data_f62ecd19e2104b6e0c04d8eab2acad9b
#
_entry.id   f62ecd19e2104b6e0c04d8eab2acad9b
#
_cell.length_a   1.000
_cell.length_b   1.000
_cell.length_c   1.000
_cell.angle_alpha   90.00
_cell.angle_beta   90.00
_cell.angle_gamma   90.00
#
_symmetry.space_group_name_H-M   'P 1'
#
loop_
_entity.id
_entity.type
_entity.pdbx_description
1 polymer ?
#
loop_
_entity_poly.entity_id
_entity_poly.type
_entity_poly.pdbx_seq_one_letter_code
_entity_poly.pdbx_strand_id
1 'polypeptide(L)'
;EKDIFYQSLFKVKYEKIEQEIKTLKERKDKLKKTLNNLSIETEISSSILGVDLKVLHLFKCVKCNGNLILEDGIINKNQIVEGKLICNCGEEYAITSGVLTAGKLFEVYKRKSLEDSISDYIHETDTAFLENVQRGGEWAKKKLMQLDLNEKILLDLGSGIGFFLRNIYEELPVECLYIAVDRDLNKLLLLKDVIERRNLKRNIVFICADFLNIPIQNYSADIVIDQSGTSNYSFEHEEFLLRELNYLFKPNCYLLSSFILFNKFSINSQIAPRLRENFTSAKVTKEIQNLQFQSIDESTSNYLKRGGKYEDFFVQGEEIYTYSFFGKR
;
A
#
# COMPACT_ATOMS: atom_id res chain seq x y z
N GLU A 1 61.17 15.54 -6.82
CA GLU A 1 60.39 15.38 -5.56
C GLU A 1 58.86 15.45 -5.76
N LYS A 2 58.35 16.35 -6.61
CA LYS A 2 56.90 16.42 -6.90
C LYS A 2 56.35 15.15 -7.54
N ASP A 3 57.09 14.52 -8.48
CA ASP A 3 56.62 13.32 -9.16
C ASP A 3 56.53 12.10 -8.23
N ILE A 4 57.41 11.98 -7.27
CA ILE A 4 57.38 10.90 -6.26
C ILE A 4 56.15 11.04 -5.34
N PHE A 5 55.77 12.27 -4.99
CA PHE A 5 54.62 12.54 -4.18
C PHE A 5 53.32 12.15 -4.90
N TYR A 6 53.18 12.52 -6.16
CA TYR A 6 52.00 12.14 -6.97
C TYR A 6 51.91 10.64 -7.20
N GLN A 7 53.04 9.97 -7.46
CA GLN A 7 53.05 8.51 -7.59
C GLN A 7 52.60 7.80 -6.32
N SER A 8 53.02 8.25 -5.14
CA SER A 8 52.60 7.68 -3.88
C SER A 8 51.10 7.90 -3.62
N LEU A 9 50.55 9.10 -3.94
CA LEU A 9 49.14 9.42 -3.81
C LEU A 9 48.27 8.55 -4.74
N PHE A 10 48.68 8.39 -5.99
CA PHE A 10 47.97 7.54 -6.94
C PHE A 10 48.00 6.07 -6.54
N LYS A 11 49.15 5.59 -5.98
CA LYS A 11 49.25 4.22 -5.47
C LYS A 11 48.29 3.96 -4.32
N VAL A 12 48.23 4.85 -3.33
CA VAL A 12 47.27 4.74 -2.23
C VAL A 12 45.83 4.73 -2.71
N LYS A 13 45.50 5.60 -3.68
CA LYS A 13 44.16 5.65 -4.27
C LYS A 13 43.83 4.38 -5.05
N TYR A 14 44.77 3.83 -5.77
CA TYR A 14 44.65 2.58 -6.50
C TYR A 14 44.38 1.40 -5.52
N GLU A 15 45.16 1.28 -4.47
CA GLU A 15 45.00 0.23 -3.45
C GLU A 15 43.64 0.32 -2.76
N LYS A 16 43.10 1.54 -2.50
CA LYS A 16 41.78 1.76 -1.95
C LYS A 16 40.69 1.27 -2.91
N ILE A 17 40.79 1.60 -4.19
CA ILE A 17 39.82 1.15 -5.21
C ILE A 17 39.85 -0.39 -5.34
N GLU A 18 41.03 -1.00 -5.34
CA GLU A 18 41.17 -2.47 -5.35
C GLU A 18 40.46 -3.12 -4.16
N GLN A 19 40.57 -2.51 -2.99
CA GLN A 19 39.91 -2.99 -1.78
C GLN A 19 38.38 -2.83 -1.84
N GLU A 20 37.89 -1.74 -2.40
CA GLU A 20 36.46 -1.52 -2.67
C GLU A 20 35.91 -2.54 -3.68
N ILE A 21 36.66 -2.81 -4.76
CA ILE A 21 36.31 -3.83 -5.77
C ILE A 21 36.22 -5.21 -5.12
N LYS A 22 37.16 -5.57 -4.26
CA LYS A 22 37.10 -6.84 -3.53
C LYS A 22 35.89 -6.95 -2.65
N THR A 23 35.58 -5.93 -1.89
CA THR A 23 34.40 -5.89 -1.01
C THR A 23 33.09 -6.00 -1.80
N LEU A 24 33.00 -5.32 -2.95
CA LEU A 24 31.82 -5.41 -3.83
C LEU A 24 31.68 -6.80 -4.46
N LYS A 25 32.78 -7.47 -4.82
CA LYS A 25 32.73 -8.85 -5.31
C LYS A 25 32.20 -9.80 -4.23
N GLU A 26 32.69 -9.70 -3.00
CA GLU A 26 32.23 -10.52 -1.88
C GLU A 26 30.74 -10.30 -1.58
N ARG A 27 30.26 -9.05 -1.66
CA ARG A 27 28.83 -8.72 -1.52
C ARG A 27 28.00 -9.31 -2.66
N LYS A 28 28.48 -9.22 -3.90
CA LYS A 28 27.84 -9.81 -5.07
C LYS A 28 27.70 -11.34 -4.92
N ASP A 29 28.74 -12.01 -4.44
CA ASP A 29 28.71 -13.46 -4.25
C ASP A 29 27.76 -13.88 -3.13
N LYS A 30 27.67 -13.10 -2.05
CA LYS A 30 26.66 -13.28 -1.01
C LYS A 30 25.25 -13.14 -1.56
N LEU A 31 24.98 -12.07 -2.31
CA LEU A 31 23.68 -11.85 -2.95
C LEU A 31 23.32 -13.00 -3.90
N LYS A 32 24.28 -13.46 -4.71
CA LYS A 32 24.06 -14.59 -5.62
C LYS A 32 23.73 -15.90 -4.88
N LYS A 33 24.39 -16.17 -3.74
CA LYS A 33 24.05 -17.31 -2.88
C LYS A 33 22.64 -17.17 -2.29
N THR A 34 22.28 -15.99 -1.82
CA THR A 34 20.93 -15.71 -1.30
C THR A 34 19.87 -15.90 -2.39
N LEU A 35 20.11 -15.38 -3.60
CA LEU A 35 19.19 -15.58 -4.74
C LEU A 35 19.04 -17.06 -5.11
N ASN A 36 20.13 -17.83 -5.14
CA ASN A 36 20.06 -19.26 -5.41
C ASN A 36 19.29 -20.01 -4.31
N ASN A 37 19.49 -19.66 -3.05
CA ASN A 37 18.72 -20.27 -1.95
C ASN A 37 17.22 -19.94 -2.05
N LEU A 38 16.87 -18.70 -2.36
CA LEU A 38 15.48 -18.27 -2.61
C LEU A 38 14.87 -19.03 -3.81
N SER A 39 15.64 -19.33 -4.85
CA SER A 39 15.18 -20.09 -6.01
C SER A 39 14.92 -21.56 -5.69
N ILE A 40 15.67 -22.16 -4.75
CA ILE A 40 15.49 -23.54 -4.30
C ILE A 40 14.27 -23.64 -3.36
N GLU A 41 13.99 -22.62 -2.55
CA GLU A 41 12.81 -22.57 -1.69
C GLU A 41 11.49 -22.38 -2.46
N THR A 42 11.54 -21.89 -3.70
CA THR A 42 10.34 -21.69 -4.55
C THR A 42 9.72 -22.97 -5.16
N GLU A 43 10.35 -24.13 -5.04
CA GLU A 43 9.72 -25.42 -5.40
C GLU A 43 8.77 -25.96 -4.33
N ILE A 44 8.67 -25.34 -3.16
CA ILE A 44 7.75 -25.71 -2.09
C ILE A 44 6.40 -25.03 -2.36
N SER A 45 5.39 -25.79 -2.67
CA SER A 45 3.98 -25.46 -2.95
C SER A 45 3.53 -24.06 -2.48
N SER A 46 3.59 -23.07 -3.35
CA SER A 46 3.07 -21.72 -3.07
C SER A 46 1.58 -21.77 -2.68
N SER A 47 1.20 -21.03 -1.65
CA SER A 47 -0.21 -20.81 -1.34
C SER A 47 -0.82 -19.95 -2.44
N ILE A 48 -1.81 -20.47 -3.15
CA ILE A 48 -2.51 -19.71 -4.19
C ILE A 48 -3.51 -18.78 -3.48
N LEU A 49 -3.43 -17.50 -3.78
CA LEU A 49 -4.39 -16.49 -3.36
C LEU A 49 -5.31 -16.13 -4.54
N GLY A 50 -6.57 -15.95 -4.22
CA GLY A 50 -7.60 -15.55 -5.17
C GLY A 50 -8.79 -15.03 -4.38
N VAL A 51 -9.97 -15.05 -4.99
CA VAL A 51 -11.19 -14.74 -4.28
C VAL A 51 -11.73 -16.02 -3.63
N ASP A 52 -11.67 -16.11 -2.30
CA ASP A 52 -12.18 -17.29 -1.59
C ASP A 52 -13.70 -17.41 -1.75
N LEU A 53 -14.17 -18.61 -2.07
CA LEU A 53 -15.61 -18.89 -2.23
C LEU A 53 -16.44 -18.48 -1.00
N LYS A 54 -15.85 -18.57 0.20
CA LYS A 54 -16.53 -18.21 1.46
C LYS A 54 -16.88 -16.74 1.55
N VAL A 55 -16.14 -15.85 0.86
CA VAL A 55 -16.32 -14.41 0.93
C VAL A 55 -17.16 -13.84 -0.22
N LEU A 56 -17.63 -14.68 -1.16
CA LEU A 56 -18.45 -14.23 -2.29
C LEU A 56 -19.68 -13.43 -1.87
N HIS A 57 -20.29 -13.77 -0.74
CA HIS A 57 -21.48 -13.09 -0.19
C HIS A 57 -21.21 -11.62 0.17
N LEU A 58 -19.95 -11.23 0.38
CA LEU A 58 -19.56 -9.87 0.69
C LEU A 58 -19.53 -8.96 -0.55
N PHE A 59 -19.42 -9.55 -1.75
CA PHE A 59 -19.39 -8.73 -2.96
C PHE A 59 -20.78 -8.28 -3.38
N LYS A 60 -20.85 -7.00 -3.72
CA LYS A 60 -22.08 -6.33 -4.16
C LYS A 60 -21.80 -5.51 -5.41
N CYS A 61 -22.82 -5.40 -6.24
CA CYS A 61 -22.75 -4.56 -7.42
C CYS A 61 -22.67 -3.08 -7.02
N VAL A 62 -21.64 -2.38 -7.52
CA VAL A 62 -21.45 -0.94 -7.26
C VAL A 62 -22.65 -0.12 -7.78
N LYS A 63 -23.27 -0.54 -8.90
CA LYS A 63 -24.36 0.20 -9.53
C LYS A 63 -25.71 0.06 -8.83
N CYS A 64 -26.07 -1.14 -8.37
CA CYS A 64 -27.41 -1.42 -7.84
C CYS A 64 -27.42 -2.08 -6.46
N ASN A 65 -26.25 -2.31 -5.86
CA ASN A 65 -26.05 -3.01 -4.59
C ASN A 65 -26.64 -4.45 -4.57
N GLY A 66 -26.90 -5.04 -5.76
CA GLY A 66 -27.37 -6.40 -5.92
C GLY A 66 -26.26 -7.43 -5.64
N ASN A 67 -26.69 -8.67 -5.40
CA ASN A 67 -25.77 -9.80 -5.24
C ASN A 67 -25.02 -10.08 -6.55
N LEU A 68 -23.77 -10.52 -6.42
CA LEU A 68 -22.96 -10.97 -7.54
C LEU A 68 -22.94 -12.50 -7.57
N ILE A 69 -23.05 -13.07 -8.77
CA ILE A 69 -23.06 -14.51 -9.02
C ILE A 69 -21.81 -14.86 -9.81
N LEU A 70 -21.11 -15.91 -9.39
CA LEU A 70 -19.94 -16.41 -10.12
C LEU A 70 -20.37 -17.11 -11.42
N GLU A 71 -19.78 -16.72 -12.52
CA GLU A 71 -19.89 -17.37 -13.84
C GLU A 71 -18.49 -17.72 -14.37
N ASP A 72 -18.38 -18.90 -15.00
CA ASP A 72 -17.15 -19.40 -15.66
C ASP A 72 -15.88 -19.37 -14.79
N GLY A 73 -16.01 -19.75 -13.50
CA GLY A 73 -14.90 -19.66 -12.55
C GLY A 73 -13.93 -20.84 -12.62
N ILE A 74 -12.62 -20.57 -12.73
CA ILE A 74 -11.55 -21.53 -12.45
C ILE A 74 -11.21 -21.44 -10.98
N ILE A 75 -11.42 -22.54 -10.25
CA ILE A 75 -11.25 -22.62 -8.80
C ILE A 75 -10.08 -23.54 -8.47
N ASN A 76 -9.17 -23.07 -7.61
CA ASN A 76 -8.07 -23.84 -7.08
C ASN A 76 -8.04 -23.72 -5.55
N LYS A 77 -8.16 -24.82 -4.82
CA LYS A 77 -8.19 -24.88 -3.35
C LYS A 77 -9.15 -23.84 -2.70
N ASN A 78 -10.39 -23.75 -3.22
CA ASN A 78 -11.42 -22.78 -2.84
C ASN A 78 -11.15 -21.32 -3.22
N GLN A 79 -10.08 -21.04 -3.96
CA GLN A 79 -9.75 -19.71 -4.46
C GLN A 79 -10.16 -19.62 -5.93
N ILE A 80 -10.96 -18.63 -6.30
CA ILE A 80 -11.27 -18.31 -7.69
C ILE A 80 -10.06 -17.57 -8.23
N VAL A 81 -9.40 -18.14 -9.23
CA VAL A 81 -8.21 -17.55 -9.86
C VAL A 81 -8.55 -16.85 -11.18
N GLU A 82 -9.55 -17.37 -11.89
CA GLU A 82 -10.11 -16.74 -13.10
C GLU A 82 -11.63 -16.86 -13.04
N GLY A 83 -12.35 -15.92 -13.63
CA GLY A 83 -13.81 -15.96 -13.73
C GLY A 83 -14.44 -14.58 -13.80
N LYS A 84 -15.77 -14.56 -13.65
CA LYS A 84 -16.57 -13.34 -13.63
C LYS A 84 -17.58 -13.39 -12.51
N LEU A 85 -17.80 -12.27 -11.86
CA LEU A 85 -18.96 -12.04 -11.01
C LEU A 85 -19.97 -11.18 -11.77
N ILE A 86 -21.19 -11.65 -11.91
CA ILE A 86 -22.24 -11.00 -12.70
C ILE A 86 -23.37 -10.56 -11.80
N CYS A 87 -23.86 -9.36 -12.04
CA CYS A 87 -25.06 -8.81 -11.39
C CYS A 87 -26.27 -8.96 -12.31
N ASN A 88 -27.45 -9.19 -11.71
CA ASN A 88 -28.73 -9.20 -12.46
C ASN A 88 -29.02 -7.88 -13.23
N CYS A 89 -28.35 -6.77 -12.89
CA CYS A 89 -28.47 -5.49 -13.62
C CYS A 89 -27.57 -5.41 -14.85
N GLY A 90 -26.79 -6.46 -15.16
CA GLY A 90 -25.89 -6.55 -16.30
C GLY A 90 -24.46 -6.06 -16.06
N GLU A 91 -24.12 -5.60 -14.84
CA GLU A 91 -22.73 -5.26 -14.50
C GLU A 91 -21.90 -6.52 -14.30
N GLU A 92 -20.66 -6.52 -14.82
CA GLU A 92 -19.71 -7.62 -14.73
C GLU A 92 -18.42 -7.18 -14.06
N TYR A 93 -17.85 -8.08 -13.27
CA TYR A 93 -16.60 -7.89 -12.52
C TYR A 93 -15.66 -9.04 -12.83
N ALA A 94 -14.56 -8.78 -13.51
CA ALA A 94 -13.61 -9.84 -13.87
C ALA A 94 -12.76 -10.25 -12.67
N ILE A 95 -12.46 -11.53 -12.57
CA ILE A 95 -11.40 -12.06 -11.70
C ILE A 95 -10.31 -12.59 -12.62
N THR A 96 -9.13 -11.98 -12.56
CA THR A 96 -7.97 -12.37 -13.37
C THR A 96 -6.76 -12.55 -12.46
N SER A 97 -6.11 -13.71 -12.57
CA SER A 97 -5.00 -14.08 -11.69
C SER A 97 -5.33 -13.91 -10.20
N GLY A 98 -6.60 -14.16 -9.82
CA GLY A 98 -7.08 -14.05 -8.44
C GLY A 98 -7.34 -12.65 -7.93
N VAL A 99 -7.27 -11.62 -8.78
CA VAL A 99 -7.59 -10.23 -8.45
C VAL A 99 -8.96 -9.88 -9.02
N LEU A 100 -9.88 -9.42 -8.17
CA LEU A 100 -11.19 -8.91 -8.59
C LEU A 100 -11.05 -7.49 -9.13
N THR A 101 -11.58 -7.25 -10.32
CA THR A 101 -11.52 -5.93 -10.98
C THR A 101 -12.90 -5.30 -11.06
N ALA A 102 -13.04 -4.06 -10.59
CA ALA A 102 -14.24 -3.24 -10.70
C ALA A 102 -13.97 -1.96 -11.49
N GLY A 103 -14.80 -1.71 -12.52
CA GLY A 103 -14.65 -0.53 -13.37
C GLY A 103 -13.65 -0.71 -14.51
N LYS A 104 -13.29 0.40 -15.14
CA LYS A 104 -12.28 0.39 -16.21
C LYS A 104 -10.89 0.25 -15.60
N LEU A 105 -10.13 -0.74 -16.08
CA LEU A 105 -8.71 -0.83 -15.75
C LEU A 105 -8.00 0.44 -16.22
N PHE A 106 -7.23 1.05 -15.33
CA PHE A 106 -6.27 2.06 -15.75
C PHE A 106 -5.19 1.36 -16.58
N GLU A 107 -5.10 1.68 -17.88
CA GLU A 107 -3.99 1.24 -18.70
C GLU A 107 -2.71 1.84 -18.14
N VAL A 108 -2.00 1.05 -17.35
CA VAL A 108 -0.65 1.42 -16.93
C VAL A 108 0.24 1.26 -18.16
N TYR A 109 0.66 2.37 -18.74
CA TYR A 109 1.68 2.36 -19.79
C TYR A 109 2.82 1.44 -19.37
N LYS A 110 3.27 0.57 -20.30
CA LYS A 110 4.44 -0.32 -20.16
C LYS A 110 5.68 0.52 -19.79
N ARG A 111 5.81 0.88 -18.53
CA ARG A 111 7.05 1.39 -17.96
C ARG A 111 7.87 0.18 -17.48
N LYS A 112 9.15 0.38 -17.24
CA LYS A 112 10.16 -0.55 -16.67
C LYS A 112 9.53 -1.65 -15.82
N SER A 113 10.21 -2.78 -15.66
CA SER A 113 9.71 -3.83 -14.77
C SER A 113 9.33 -3.21 -13.42
N LEU A 114 8.29 -3.70 -12.79
CA LEU A 114 7.82 -3.12 -11.52
C LEU A 114 8.90 -3.25 -10.43
N GLU A 115 9.75 -4.28 -10.52
CA GLU A 115 10.91 -4.51 -9.65
C GLU A 115 11.97 -3.40 -9.81
N ASP A 116 12.28 -3.00 -11.04
CA ASP A 116 13.16 -1.86 -11.31
C ASP A 116 12.53 -0.56 -10.77
N SER A 117 11.21 -0.41 -10.90
CA SER A 117 10.49 0.77 -10.39
C SER A 117 10.53 0.87 -8.87
N ILE A 118 10.47 -0.27 -8.14
CA ILE A 118 10.59 -0.30 -6.68
C ILE A 118 12.03 0.01 -6.26
N SER A 119 13.01 -0.58 -6.94
CA SER A 119 14.43 -0.29 -6.69
C SER A 119 14.73 1.19 -6.88
N ASP A 120 14.27 1.77 -8.00
CA ASP A 120 14.41 3.19 -8.29
C ASP A 120 13.70 4.05 -7.22
N TYR A 121 12.49 3.67 -6.80
CA TYR A 121 11.76 4.36 -5.73
C TYR A 121 12.56 4.40 -4.42
N ILE A 122 13.10 3.28 -3.98
CA ILE A 122 13.89 3.21 -2.73
C ILE A 122 15.18 4.02 -2.86
N HIS A 123 15.83 4.03 -4.02
CA HIS A 123 17.09 4.74 -4.22
C HIS A 123 16.95 6.23 -4.42
N GLU A 124 15.84 6.69 -5.00
CA GLU A 124 15.62 8.08 -5.39
C GLU A 124 14.67 8.85 -4.46
N THR A 125 13.99 8.13 -3.53
CA THR A 125 13.18 8.74 -2.47
C THR A 125 14.10 9.30 -1.37
N ASP A 126 13.72 10.44 -0.80
CA ASP A 126 14.45 11.03 0.34
C ASP A 126 14.46 10.06 1.53
N THR A 127 15.65 9.83 2.11
CA THR A 127 15.84 8.87 3.20
C THR A 127 14.99 9.23 4.43
N ALA A 128 14.86 10.52 4.77
CA ALA A 128 14.07 10.94 5.92
C ALA A 128 12.56 10.74 5.68
N PHE A 129 12.12 10.85 4.41
CA PHE A 129 10.75 10.49 4.06
C PHE A 129 10.49 9.00 4.24
N LEU A 130 11.37 8.13 3.74
CA LEU A 130 11.28 6.68 3.94
C LEU A 130 11.28 6.28 5.41
N GLU A 131 12.13 6.91 6.23
CA GLU A 131 12.16 6.68 7.68
C GLU A 131 10.85 7.10 8.36
N ASN A 132 10.23 8.19 7.93
CA ASN A 132 8.93 8.61 8.47
C ASN A 132 7.83 7.60 8.08
N VAL A 133 7.81 7.13 6.83
CA VAL A 133 6.86 6.09 6.36
C VAL A 133 7.05 4.80 7.15
N GLN A 134 8.29 4.36 7.35
CA GLN A 134 8.60 3.15 8.12
C GLN A 134 8.14 3.27 9.57
N ARG A 135 8.50 4.37 10.26
CA ARG A 135 8.08 4.59 11.65
C ARG A 135 6.56 4.66 11.80
N GLY A 136 5.89 5.32 10.85
CA GLY A 136 4.42 5.35 10.79
C GLY A 136 3.82 3.94 10.64
N GLY A 137 4.39 3.13 9.74
CA GLY A 137 3.97 1.74 9.53
C GLY A 137 4.19 0.85 10.76
N GLU A 138 5.32 0.98 11.46
CA GLU A 138 5.60 0.25 12.70
C GLU A 138 4.64 0.66 13.83
N TRP A 139 4.37 1.96 13.97
CA TRP A 139 3.38 2.46 14.91
C TRP A 139 1.98 1.90 14.60
N ALA A 140 1.56 1.95 13.34
CA ALA A 140 0.29 1.43 12.89
C ALA A 140 0.16 -0.09 13.14
N LYS A 141 1.20 -0.86 12.83
CA LYS A 141 1.26 -2.29 13.16
C LYS A 141 1.05 -2.54 14.65
N LYS A 142 1.79 -1.81 15.51
CA LYS A 142 1.65 -1.94 16.97
C LYS A 142 0.23 -1.68 17.44
N LYS A 143 -0.49 -0.71 16.84
CA LYS A 143 -1.89 -0.42 17.19
C LYS A 143 -2.83 -1.50 16.70
N LEU A 144 -2.65 -1.97 15.48
CA LEU A 144 -3.48 -3.04 14.91
C LEU A 144 -3.36 -4.32 15.74
N MET A 145 -2.14 -4.72 16.14
CA MET A 145 -1.90 -5.95 16.91
C MET A 145 -2.40 -5.88 18.36
N GLN A 146 -2.89 -4.74 18.83
CA GLN A 146 -3.60 -4.63 20.12
C GLN A 146 -5.07 -5.02 20.03
N LEU A 147 -5.61 -5.15 18.83
CA LEU A 147 -7.00 -5.51 18.58
C LEU A 147 -7.17 -7.03 18.45
N ASP A 148 -8.33 -7.53 18.82
CA ASP A 148 -8.74 -8.88 18.42
C ASP A 148 -9.16 -8.85 16.94
N LEU A 149 -8.35 -9.51 16.11
CA LEU A 149 -8.54 -9.56 14.66
C LEU A 149 -9.29 -10.82 14.19
N ASN A 150 -9.66 -11.73 15.09
CA ASN A 150 -10.39 -12.95 14.72
C ASN A 150 -11.75 -12.56 14.12
N GLU A 151 -12.07 -13.16 12.96
CA GLU A 151 -13.32 -12.93 12.22
C GLU A 151 -13.55 -11.45 11.83
N LYS A 152 -12.52 -10.61 11.83
CA LYS A 152 -12.61 -9.21 11.42
C LYS A 152 -12.34 -9.04 9.94
N ILE A 153 -13.02 -8.05 9.35
CA ILE A 153 -12.79 -7.59 7.97
C ILE A 153 -11.98 -6.31 8.03
N LEU A 154 -10.77 -6.37 7.51
CA LEU A 154 -9.84 -5.26 7.36
C LEU A 154 -9.94 -4.74 5.93
N LEU A 155 -10.25 -3.47 5.75
CA LEU A 155 -10.28 -2.80 4.45
C LEU A 155 -9.09 -1.86 4.33
N ASP A 156 -8.15 -2.20 3.45
CA ASP A 156 -6.91 -1.42 3.20
C ASP A 156 -7.07 -0.59 1.92
N LEU A 157 -7.11 0.71 2.09
CA LEU A 157 -7.35 1.70 1.05
C LEU A 157 -6.02 2.19 0.46
N GLY A 158 -5.76 1.84 -0.80
CA GLY A 158 -4.51 2.20 -1.48
C GLY A 158 -3.35 1.32 -1.05
N SER A 159 -3.55 -0.01 -1.05
CA SER A 159 -2.54 -0.99 -0.59
C SER A 159 -1.21 -0.89 -1.34
N GLY A 160 -1.21 -0.37 -2.57
CA GLY A 160 -0.02 -0.24 -3.40
C GLY A 160 0.73 -1.55 -3.56
N ILE A 161 2.04 -1.52 -3.34
CA ILE A 161 2.91 -2.71 -3.31
C ILE A 161 2.93 -3.39 -1.93
N GLY A 162 2.03 -2.99 -1.03
CA GLY A 162 1.75 -3.64 0.25
C GLY A 162 2.77 -3.37 1.34
N PHE A 163 3.33 -2.20 1.44
CA PHE A 163 4.26 -1.88 2.53
C PHE A 163 3.68 -2.23 3.90
N PHE A 164 2.41 -1.92 4.14
CA PHE A 164 1.77 -2.24 5.41
C PHE A 164 1.41 -3.73 5.51
N LEU A 165 0.72 -4.30 4.53
CA LEU A 165 0.31 -5.71 4.54
C LEU A 165 1.51 -6.65 4.72
N ARG A 166 2.62 -6.40 4.03
CA ARG A 166 3.84 -7.21 4.14
C ARG A 166 4.45 -7.20 5.54
N ASN A 167 4.24 -6.15 6.32
CA ASN A 167 4.73 -6.03 7.69
C ASN A 167 3.86 -6.77 8.71
N ILE A 168 2.57 -7.00 8.42
CA ILE A 168 1.62 -7.59 9.34
C ILE A 168 1.18 -9.01 8.95
N TYR A 169 1.46 -9.41 7.71
CA TYR A 169 0.93 -10.62 7.09
C TYR A 169 1.08 -11.88 7.93
N GLU A 170 2.26 -12.09 8.53
CA GLU A 170 2.56 -13.29 9.31
C GLU A 170 1.77 -13.34 10.62
N GLU A 171 1.36 -12.19 11.14
CA GLU A 171 0.66 -12.03 12.42
C GLU A 171 -0.87 -12.01 12.27
N LEU A 172 -1.40 -11.90 11.04
CA LEU A 172 -2.83 -11.94 10.81
C LEU A 172 -3.41 -13.32 11.18
N PRO A 173 -4.53 -13.39 11.95
CA PRO A 173 -5.26 -14.65 12.13
C PRO A 173 -5.76 -15.22 10.81
N VAL A 174 -5.94 -16.54 10.74
CA VAL A 174 -6.45 -17.22 9.53
C VAL A 174 -7.90 -16.82 9.24
N GLU A 175 -8.66 -16.55 10.27
CA GLU A 175 -10.07 -16.17 10.22
C GLU A 175 -10.27 -14.69 9.88
N CYS A 176 -9.20 -13.88 9.95
CA CYS A 176 -9.23 -12.48 9.57
C CYS A 176 -9.28 -12.36 8.04
N LEU A 177 -10.24 -11.59 7.52
CA LEU A 177 -10.28 -11.24 6.10
C LEU A 177 -9.60 -9.89 5.88
N TYR A 178 -8.55 -9.87 5.06
CA TYR A 178 -7.89 -8.65 4.63
C TYR A 178 -8.27 -8.34 3.18
N ILE A 179 -8.85 -7.18 2.94
CA ILE A 179 -9.25 -6.71 1.61
C ILE A 179 -8.28 -5.61 1.20
N ALA A 180 -7.39 -5.91 0.26
CA ALA A 180 -6.41 -4.99 -0.29
C ALA A 180 -6.98 -4.31 -1.53
N VAL A 181 -7.17 -3.00 -1.50
CA VAL A 181 -7.72 -2.22 -2.61
C VAL A 181 -6.65 -1.30 -3.19
N ASP A 182 -6.48 -1.32 -4.51
CA ASP A 182 -5.67 -0.35 -5.24
C ASP A 182 -6.21 -0.20 -6.67
N ARG A 183 -6.01 0.96 -7.31
CA ARG A 183 -6.39 1.19 -8.70
C ARG A 183 -5.40 0.60 -9.71
N ASP A 184 -4.20 0.24 -9.27
CA ASP A 184 -3.11 -0.26 -10.11
C ASP A 184 -3.02 -1.79 -10.01
N LEU A 185 -3.52 -2.49 -11.02
CA LEU A 185 -3.52 -3.94 -11.10
C LEU A 185 -2.10 -4.53 -10.99
N ASN A 186 -1.09 -3.88 -11.58
CA ASN A 186 0.28 -4.40 -11.55
C ASN A 186 0.86 -4.38 -10.14
N LYS A 187 0.55 -3.34 -9.34
CA LYS A 187 0.96 -3.29 -7.93
C LYS A 187 0.31 -4.41 -7.12
N LEU A 188 -0.99 -4.66 -7.32
CA LEU A 188 -1.70 -5.74 -6.64
C LEU A 188 -1.19 -7.11 -7.05
N LEU A 189 -0.89 -7.35 -8.33
CA LEU A 189 -0.32 -8.61 -8.81
C LEU A 189 1.06 -8.86 -8.21
N LEU A 190 1.92 -7.83 -8.14
CA LEU A 190 3.21 -7.94 -7.47
C LEU A 190 3.06 -8.24 -5.98
N LEU A 191 2.18 -7.50 -5.30
CA LEU A 191 1.92 -7.72 -3.88
C LEU A 191 1.45 -9.15 -3.64
N LYS A 192 0.49 -9.62 -4.44
CA LYS A 192 -0.02 -10.99 -4.39
C LYS A 192 1.09 -12.02 -4.55
N ASP A 193 1.94 -11.89 -5.57
CA ASP A 193 3.08 -12.78 -5.83
C ASP A 193 4.06 -12.81 -4.63
N VAL A 194 4.39 -11.66 -4.06
CA VAL A 194 5.25 -11.57 -2.86
C VAL A 194 4.63 -12.28 -1.65
N ILE A 195 3.31 -12.16 -1.47
CA ILE A 195 2.62 -12.81 -0.35
C ILE A 195 2.51 -14.33 -0.58
N GLU A 196 2.19 -14.78 -1.80
CA GLU A 196 2.12 -16.20 -2.14
C GLU A 196 3.42 -16.95 -1.89
N ARG A 197 4.57 -16.32 -2.18
CA ARG A 197 5.91 -16.88 -1.93
C ARG A 197 6.20 -17.12 -0.44
N ARG A 198 5.50 -16.45 0.47
CA ARG A 198 5.66 -16.67 1.91
C ARG A 198 5.07 -17.99 2.40
N ASN A 199 4.27 -18.63 1.58
CA ASN A 199 3.65 -19.96 1.83
C ASN A 199 2.87 -20.07 3.14
N LEU A 200 2.32 -18.97 3.63
CA LEU A 200 1.44 -18.92 4.79
C LEU A 200 0.00 -18.75 4.31
N LYS A 201 -0.90 -19.57 4.83
CA LYS A 201 -2.32 -19.43 4.50
C LYS A 201 -2.93 -18.27 5.30
N ARG A 202 -3.34 -17.21 4.59
CA ARG A 202 -4.11 -16.09 5.14
C ARG A 202 -5.28 -15.82 4.19
N ASN A 203 -6.33 -15.24 4.74
CA ASN A 203 -7.51 -14.89 3.97
C ASN A 203 -7.37 -13.46 3.44
N ILE A 204 -6.85 -13.33 2.23
CA ILE A 204 -6.60 -12.04 1.59
C ILE A 204 -7.33 -12.00 0.27
N VAL A 205 -8.01 -10.89 0.01
CA VAL A 205 -8.65 -10.58 -1.26
C VAL A 205 -8.04 -9.32 -1.83
N PHE A 206 -7.69 -9.38 -3.11
CA PHE A 206 -7.19 -8.23 -3.88
C PHE A 206 -8.29 -7.68 -4.77
N ILE A 207 -8.56 -6.39 -4.66
CA ILE A 207 -9.56 -5.68 -5.47
C ILE A 207 -8.88 -4.55 -6.23
N CYS A 208 -8.85 -4.66 -7.55
CA CYS A 208 -8.43 -3.59 -8.43
C CYS A 208 -9.63 -2.69 -8.74
N ALA A 209 -9.70 -1.55 -8.08
CA ALA A 209 -10.81 -0.60 -8.21
C ALA A 209 -10.37 0.83 -7.89
N ASP A 210 -11.08 1.79 -8.48
CA ASP A 210 -11.12 3.13 -7.92
C ASP A 210 -11.80 3.09 -6.55
N PHE A 211 -11.40 3.96 -5.64
CA PHE A 211 -11.95 3.97 -4.27
C PHE A 211 -13.47 4.07 -4.21
N LEU A 212 -14.08 4.84 -5.11
CA LEU A 212 -15.53 5.02 -5.14
C LEU A 212 -16.28 3.82 -5.76
N ASN A 213 -15.55 2.83 -6.28
CA ASN A 213 -16.11 1.65 -6.98
C ASN A 213 -15.73 0.32 -6.32
N ILE A 214 -15.53 0.29 -5.01
CA ILE A 214 -15.22 -0.94 -4.28
C ILE A 214 -16.47 -1.82 -4.18
N PRO A 215 -16.49 -3.02 -4.79
CA PRO A 215 -17.70 -3.85 -4.92
C PRO A 215 -17.92 -4.72 -3.68
N ILE A 216 -18.01 -4.11 -2.50
CA ILE A 216 -18.26 -4.83 -1.24
C ILE A 216 -19.53 -4.34 -0.56
N GLN A 217 -20.07 -5.16 0.32
CA GLN A 217 -21.28 -4.88 1.08
C GLN A 217 -21.10 -3.65 1.98
N ASN A 218 -22.15 -2.84 2.07
CA ASN A 218 -22.24 -1.73 3.01
C ASN A 218 -22.07 -2.24 4.45
N TYR A 219 -21.46 -1.42 5.30
CA TYR A 219 -21.22 -1.72 6.72
C TYR A 219 -20.52 -3.07 6.95
N SER A 220 -19.54 -3.40 6.12
CA SER A 220 -18.77 -4.66 6.22
C SER A 220 -17.42 -4.50 6.90
N ALA A 221 -16.76 -3.34 6.81
CA ALA A 221 -15.43 -3.13 7.37
C ALA A 221 -15.47 -2.96 8.91
N ASP A 222 -14.74 -3.84 9.61
CA ASP A 222 -14.51 -3.72 11.06
C ASP A 222 -13.36 -2.77 11.35
N ILE A 223 -12.34 -2.77 10.48
CA ILE A 223 -11.14 -1.95 10.60
C ILE A 223 -10.83 -1.38 9.23
N VAL A 224 -10.71 -0.06 9.15
CA VAL A 224 -10.23 0.64 7.94
C VAL A 224 -8.78 1.01 8.12
N ILE A 225 -7.96 0.61 7.18
CA ILE A 225 -6.54 0.92 7.09
C ILE A 225 -6.38 1.90 5.92
N ASP A 226 -5.82 3.05 6.19
CA ASP A 226 -5.59 4.11 5.21
C ASP A 226 -4.17 4.66 5.37
N GLN A 227 -3.23 4.00 4.73
CA GLN A 227 -1.83 4.44 4.75
C GLN A 227 -1.57 5.35 3.54
N SER A 228 -1.97 6.62 3.69
CA SER A 228 -1.89 7.69 2.68
C SER A 228 -2.86 7.55 1.49
N GLY A 229 -3.83 6.64 1.51
CA GLY A 229 -4.86 6.54 0.47
C GLY A 229 -5.67 7.83 0.33
N THR A 230 -6.17 8.36 1.46
CA THR A 230 -6.87 9.65 1.49
C THR A 230 -5.99 10.80 1.01
N SER A 231 -4.71 10.84 1.39
CA SER A 231 -3.79 11.88 0.92
C SER A 231 -3.60 11.80 -0.59
N ASN A 232 -3.41 10.59 -1.13
CA ASN A 232 -3.28 10.40 -2.57
C ASN A 232 -4.55 10.81 -3.34
N TYR A 233 -5.73 10.49 -2.81
CA TYR A 233 -7.01 10.92 -3.37
C TYR A 233 -7.15 12.44 -3.37
N SER A 234 -6.71 13.10 -2.31
CA SER A 234 -6.79 14.56 -2.11
C SER A 234 -5.93 15.39 -3.05
N PHE A 235 -4.98 14.80 -3.77
CA PHE A 235 -4.24 15.51 -4.83
C PHE A 235 -5.11 15.84 -6.07
N GLU A 236 -6.19 15.08 -6.25
CA GLU A 236 -7.07 15.22 -7.42
C GLU A 236 -8.50 15.66 -7.04
N HIS A 237 -8.92 15.49 -5.76
CA HIS A 237 -10.31 15.65 -5.30
C HIS A 237 -10.40 16.61 -4.11
N GLU A 238 -11.48 17.38 -4.05
CA GLU A 238 -11.79 18.29 -2.93
C GLU A 238 -12.49 17.54 -1.77
N GLU A 239 -13.18 16.47 -2.09
CA GLU A 239 -13.90 15.62 -1.14
C GLU A 239 -12.93 14.83 -0.27
N PHE A 240 -13.33 14.56 0.96
CA PHE A 240 -12.54 13.73 1.88
C PHE A 240 -12.89 12.25 1.66
N LEU A 241 -11.92 11.45 1.20
CA LEU A 241 -12.15 10.07 0.79
C LEU A 241 -12.91 9.24 1.81
N LEU A 242 -12.50 9.27 3.09
CA LEU A 242 -13.16 8.46 4.13
C LEU A 242 -14.63 8.84 4.33
N ARG A 243 -15.04 10.08 4.03
CA ARG A 243 -16.44 10.49 4.04
C ARG A 243 -17.21 9.84 2.90
N GLU A 244 -16.65 9.81 1.71
CA GLU A 244 -17.25 9.16 0.55
C GLU A 244 -17.43 7.65 0.76
N LEU A 245 -16.50 7.02 1.51
CA LEU A 245 -16.51 5.58 1.81
C LEU A 245 -17.20 5.21 3.12
N ASN A 246 -17.79 6.17 3.82
CA ASN A 246 -18.40 5.95 5.14
C ASN A 246 -19.46 4.84 5.16
N TYR A 247 -20.13 4.62 4.04
CA TYR A 247 -21.14 3.56 3.88
C TYR A 247 -20.56 2.14 3.98
N LEU A 248 -19.25 1.95 3.83
CA LEU A 248 -18.59 0.66 3.96
C LEU A 248 -18.25 0.32 5.42
N PHE A 249 -18.20 1.31 6.30
CA PHE A 249 -17.69 1.17 7.66
C PHE A 249 -18.78 0.74 8.64
N LYS A 250 -18.52 -0.26 9.45
CA LYS A 250 -19.44 -0.67 10.55
C LYS A 250 -19.60 0.44 11.58
N PRO A 251 -20.71 0.47 12.34
CA PRO A 251 -20.92 1.46 13.42
C PRO A 251 -19.81 1.46 14.49
N ASN A 252 -19.21 0.30 14.76
CA ASN A 252 -18.12 0.15 15.74
C ASN A 252 -16.76 -0.05 15.08
N CYS A 253 -16.56 0.58 13.92
CA CYS A 253 -15.34 0.45 13.12
C CYS A 253 -14.15 1.11 13.80
N TYR A 254 -12.96 0.52 13.62
CA TYR A 254 -11.69 1.18 13.91
C TYR A 254 -11.13 1.83 12.65
N LEU A 255 -10.51 2.99 12.81
CA LEU A 255 -9.74 3.67 11.77
C LEU A 255 -8.27 3.69 12.18
N LEU A 256 -7.42 3.17 11.29
CA LEU A 256 -5.97 3.22 11.40
C LEU A 256 -5.42 3.91 10.15
N SER A 257 -5.08 5.17 10.27
CA SER A 257 -4.74 5.99 9.11
C SER A 257 -3.43 6.76 9.29
N SER A 258 -2.86 7.16 8.16
CA SER A 258 -1.66 7.99 8.09
C SER A 258 -1.85 8.98 6.94
N PHE A 259 -1.73 10.27 7.24
CA PHE A 259 -1.96 11.36 6.31
C PHE A 259 -0.67 12.14 6.06
N ILE A 260 -0.42 12.50 4.81
CA ILE A 260 0.62 13.47 4.45
C ILE A 260 0.02 14.86 4.65
N LEU A 261 0.59 15.66 5.54
CA LEU A 261 0.11 17.00 5.85
C LEU A 261 1.19 18.05 5.61
N PHE A 262 0.74 19.26 5.30
CA PHE A 262 1.59 20.42 5.13
C PHE A 262 1.48 21.35 6.32
N ASN A 263 2.60 21.59 7.00
CA ASN A 263 2.72 22.65 8.00
C ASN A 263 2.80 24.02 7.32
N LYS A 264 3.41 24.05 6.12
CA LYS A 264 3.58 25.28 5.34
C LYS A 264 3.57 24.96 3.86
N PHE A 265 2.77 25.72 3.10
CA PHE A 265 2.78 25.74 1.64
C PHE A 265 3.70 26.84 1.11
N SER A 266 4.40 26.55 0.04
CA SER A 266 5.12 27.55 -0.76
C SER A 266 4.15 28.31 -1.66
N ILE A 267 4.56 29.51 -2.08
CA ILE A 267 3.86 30.24 -3.14
C ILE A 267 3.88 29.45 -4.46
N ASN A 268 4.93 28.65 -4.67
CA ASN A 268 5.15 27.81 -5.85
C ASN A 268 4.66 26.37 -5.64
N SER A 269 3.81 26.12 -4.62
CA SER A 269 3.27 24.79 -4.35
C SER A 269 2.62 24.19 -5.60
N GLN A 270 2.91 22.94 -5.86
CA GLN A 270 2.31 22.14 -6.95
C GLN A 270 0.85 21.80 -6.65
N ILE A 271 0.44 21.85 -5.37
CA ILE A 271 -0.93 21.56 -4.97
C ILE A 271 -1.82 22.76 -5.29
N ALA A 272 -2.85 22.51 -6.09
CA ALA A 272 -3.82 23.54 -6.45
C ALA A 272 -4.42 24.18 -5.18
N PRO A 273 -4.58 25.53 -5.13
CA PRO A 273 -5.05 26.23 -3.93
C PRO A 273 -6.34 25.65 -3.33
N ARG A 274 -7.29 25.22 -4.16
CA ARG A 274 -8.56 24.63 -3.75
C ARG A 274 -8.41 23.29 -3.02
N LEU A 275 -7.30 22.56 -3.26
CA LEU A 275 -7.03 21.24 -2.66
C LEU A 275 -6.20 21.33 -1.38
N ARG A 276 -5.53 22.45 -1.10
CA ARG A 276 -4.58 22.60 0.01
C ARG A 276 -5.20 22.38 1.38
N GLU A 277 -6.48 22.70 1.54
CA GLU A 277 -7.17 22.51 2.80
C GLU A 277 -7.16 21.02 3.23
N ASN A 278 -7.27 20.09 2.28
CA ASN A 278 -7.25 18.65 2.54
C ASN A 278 -5.93 18.13 3.13
N PHE A 279 -4.87 18.91 3.01
CA PHE A 279 -3.55 18.60 3.56
C PHE A 279 -3.23 19.36 4.85
N THR A 280 -4.25 19.86 5.54
CA THR A 280 -4.09 20.55 6.82
C THR A 280 -4.59 19.68 7.98
N SER A 281 -3.89 19.72 9.10
CA SER A 281 -4.31 19.03 10.32
C SER A 281 -5.74 19.41 10.74
N ALA A 282 -6.08 20.70 10.66
CA ALA A 282 -7.41 21.19 11.02
C ALA A 282 -8.54 20.53 10.19
N LYS A 283 -8.36 20.41 8.88
CA LYS A 283 -9.33 19.76 7.99
C LYS A 283 -9.45 18.28 8.29
N VAL A 284 -8.32 17.56 8.34
CA VAL A 284 -8.31 16.11 8.56
C VAL A 284 -8.93 15.75 9.92
N THR A 285 -8.55 16.45 11.00
CA THR A 285 -9.11 16.20 12.33
C THR A 285 -10.62 16.48 12.36
N LYS A 286 -11.08 17.56 11.72
CA LYS A 286 -12.52 17.89 11.62
C LYS A 286 -13.29 16.80 10.86
N GLU A 287 -12.75 16.30 9.74
CA GLU A 287 -13.41 15.25 8.96
C GLU A 287 -13.49 13.92 9.73
N ILE A 288 -12.42 13.55 10.44
CA ILE A 288 -12.40 12.36 11.32
C ILE A 288 -13.46 12.49 12.42
N GLN A 289 -13.57 13.67 13.03
CA GLN A 289 -14.62 13.93 14.05
C GLN A 289 -16.02 13.89 13.46
N ASN A 290 -16.24 14.44 12.26
CA ASN A 290 -17.52 14.37 11.56
C ASN A 290 -17.94 12.93 11.25
N LEU A 291 -16.97 12.02 11.04
CA LEU A 291 -17.18 10.59 10.88
C LEU A 291 -17.36 9.85 12.22
N GLN A 292 -17.43 10.60 13.34
CA GLN A 292 -17.64 10.11 14.70
C GLN A 292 -16.52 9.22 15.25
N PHE A 293 -15.32 9.25 14.66
CA PHE A 293 -14.18 8.57 15.24
C PHE A 293 -13.63 9.35 16.43
N GLN A 294 -13.49 8.63 17.55
CA GLN A 294 -12.83 9.12 18.75
C GLN A 294 -11.38 8.65 18.75
N SER A 295 -10.44 9.55 19.01
CA SER A 295 -9.03 9.25 19.07
C SER A 295 -8.72 8.33 20.25
N ILE A 296 -7.98 7.25 19.98
CA ILE A 296 -7.40 6.36 20.98
C ILE A 296 -5.92 6.70 21.13
N ASP A 297 -5.24 6.93 20.00
CA ASP A 297 -3.84 7.35 19.97
C ASP A 297 -3.52 8.07 18.64
N GLU A 298 -2.54 8.97 18.70
CA GLU A 298 -2.09 9.76 17.57
C GLU A 298 -0.57 9.87 17.58
N SER A 299 0.02 10.04 16.41
CA SER A 299 1.45 10.27 16.27
C SER A 299 1.72 11.22 15.11
N THR A 300 2.76 12.04 15.25
CA THR A 300 3.24 12.91 14.17
C THR A 300 4.72 12.65 13.92
N SER A 301 5.12 12.67 12.66
CA SER A 301 6.52 12.58 12.29
C SER A 301 7.22 13.94 12.45
N ASN A 302 8.54 13.91 12.30
CA ASN A 302 9.31 15.14 12.12
C ASN A 302 8.94 15.82 10.80
N TYR A 303 9.10 17.15 10.75
CA TYR A 303 8.93 17.93 9.53
C TYR A 303 10.04 17.63 8.52
N LEU A 304 9.65 17.47 7.27
CA LEU A 304 10.54 17.32 6.12
C LEU A 304 10.52 18.61 5.31
N LYS A 305 11.70 19.06 4.87
CA LYS A 305 11.89 20.30 4.09
C LYS A 305 12.45 20.03 2.69
N ARG A 306 12.67 18.77 2.37
CA ARG A 306 13.19 18.30 1.08
C ARG A 306 12.41 17.07 0.66
N GLY A 307 12.11 16.98 -0.64
CA GLY A 307 11.61 15.79 -1.30
C GLY A 307 12.66 15.17 -2.21
N GLY A 308 12.54 13.89 -2.49
CA GLY A 308 13.24 13.20 -3.55
C GLY A 308 12.49 13.31 -4.89
N LYS A 309 12.88 12.50 -5.86
CA LYS A 309 12.27 12.48 -7.20
C LYS A 309 10.80 12.02 -7.20
N TYR A 310 10.44 11.18 -6.24
CA TYR A 310 9.09 10.62 -6.14
C TYR A 310 8.16 11.44 -5.21
N GLU A 311 8.71 12.42 -4.48
CA GLU A 311 7.97 13.41 -3.72
C GLU A 311 7.90 14.75 -4.50
N ASP A 312 7.66 14.69 -5.80
CA ASP A 312 7.60 15.84 -6.72
C ASP A 312 6.42 16.78 -6.44
N PHE A 313 5.43 16.31 -5.66
CA PHE A 313 4.35 17.15 -5.13
C PHE A 313 4.81 18.17 -4.09
N PHE A 314 6.05 18.08 -3.63
CA PHE A 314 6.63 18.82 -2.52
C PHE A 314 7.79 19.68 -3.02
N VAL A 315 7.65 20.99 -2.95
CA VAL A 315 8.63 21.96 -3.48
C VAL A 315 9.40 22.67 -2.39
N GLN A 316 10.52 23.27 -2.76
CA GLN A 316 11.36 24.03 -1.83
C GLN A 316 10.56 25.15 -1.13
N GLY A 317 10.72 25.25 0.18
CA GLY A 317 10.03 26.21 1.04
C GLY A 317 8.74 25.69 1.66
N GLU A 318 8.35 24.47 1.34
CA GLU A 318 7.29 23.73 2.03
C GLU A 318 7.84 22.94 3.21
N GLU A 319 6.96 22.59 4.13
CA GLU A 319 7.23 21.69 5.24
C GLU A 319 6.11 20.67 5.31
N ILE A 320 6.43 19.40 5.12
CA ILE A 320 5.48 18.29 5.23
C ILE A 320 5.78 17.41 6.45
N TYR A 321 4.78 16.70 6.92
CA TYR A 321 4.89 15.70 7.96
C TYR A 321 3.81 14.65 7.79
N THR A 322 3.99 13.53 8.46
CA THR A 322 2.99 12.46 8.51
C THR A 322 2.24 12.55 9.82
N TYR A 323 0.91 12.58 9.76
CA TYR A 323 0.01 12.47 10.89
C TYR A 323 -0.65 11.11 10.88
N SER A 324 -0.44 10.34 11.93
CA SER A 324 -1.01 9.00 12.11
C SER A 324 -2.10 9.04 13.17
N PHE A 325 -3.22 8.43 12.86
CA PHE A 325 -4.41 8.39 13.70
C PHE A 325 -4.87 6.94 13.93
N PHE A 326 -5.17 6.62 15.18
CA PHE A 326 -5.84 5.39 15.57
C PHE A 326 -7.04 5.73 16.45
N GLY A 327 -8.22 5.34 16.03
CA GLY A 327 -9.46 5.66 16.73
C GLY A 327 -10.58 4.66 16.45
N LYS A 328 -11.69 4.85 17.16
CA LYS A 328 -12.89 4.02 17.08
C LYS A 328 -14.12 4.89 17.02
N ARG A 329 -15.13 4.48 16.32
CA ARG A 329 -16.46 5.10 16.33
C ARG A 329 -17.53 4.18 16.92
#